data_4083927ea1cbbea2ef8e9f07b0905c33
#
_entry.id   4083927ea1cbbea2ef8e9f07b0905c33
#
_cell.length_a   1.000
_cell.length_b   1.000
_cell.length_c   1.000
_cell.angle_alpha   90.00
_cell.angle_beta   90.00
_cell.angle_gamma   90.00
#
_symmetry.space_group_name_H-M   'P 1'
#
loop_
_entity.id
_entity.type
_entity.pdbx_description
1 polymer ?
#
loop_
_entity_poly.entity_id
_entity_poly.type
_entity_poly.pdbx_seq_one_letter_code
_entity_poly.pdbx_strand_id
1 'polypeptide(L)'
;MVFLKPGAKGWDKIIVLVSTVVFIPYLLLPGLDAVRYRWSSVSLHVSMIGFAGVIGSLLLFFAVLRENAYLSRFVEIQKEKGHKVITTGPYRYVRHPMYVALIFLLYSIPIALGSLWTFIPATVLTLLFVVRTYLEDKTLSRELDGYEAYTGKVKYRLFPGIW
;
A
#
# COMPACT_ATOMS: atom_id res chain seq x y z
N MET A 1 -0.37 -3.22 -23.10
CA MET A 1 0.93 -3.82 -22.76
C MET A 1 1.55 -3.12 -21.55
N VAL A 2 1.02 -3.42 -20.34
CA VAL A 2 1.33 -2.68 -19.09
C VAL A 2 2.68 -3.11 -18.45
N PHE A 3 3.21 -4.29 -18.80
CA PHE A 3 4.41 -4.85 -18.18
C PHE A 3 5.75 -4.39 -18.80
N LEU A 4 5.73 -3.56 -19.83
CA LEU A 4 6.93 -3.16 -20.58
C LEU A 4 7.26 -1.67 -20.43
N LYS A 5 7.01 -1.07 -19.25
CA LYS A 5 7.40 0.33 -19.04
C LYS A 5 8.92 0.41 -18.97
N PRO A 6 9.59 1.14 -19.88
CA PRO A 6 11.02 1.42 -19.77
C PRO A 6 11.30 2.15 -18.46
N GLY A 7 12.36 1.76 -17.75
CA GLY A 7 12.72 2.37 -16.45
C GLY A 7 12.17 1.70 -15.20
N ALA A 8 11.13 0.86 -15.30
CA ALA A 8 10.63 0.11 -14.16
C ALA A 8 11.60 -1.00 -13.73
N LYS A 9 11.87 -1.09 -12.43
CA LYS A 9 12.78 -2.10 -11.87
C LYS A 9 12.25 -3.53 -12.07
N GLY A 10 13.12 -4.47 -12.45
CA GLY A 10 12.74 -5.86 -12.71
C GLY A 10 12.09 -6.54 -11.51
N TRP A 11 12.65 -6.35 -10.31
CA TRP A 11 12.09 -6.88 -9.06
C TRP A 11 10.68 -6.33 -8.77
N ASP A 12 10.42 -5.07 -9.12
CA ASP A 12 9.12 -4.43 -8.90
C ASP A 12 8.03 -5.03 -9.80
N LYS A 13 8.38 -5.33 -11.06
CA LYS A 13 7.47 -6.02 -11.99
C LYS A 13 7.04 -7.38 -11.44
N ILE A 14 7.95 -8.12 -10.80
CA ILE A 14 7.64 -9.43 -10.19
C ILE A 14 6.70 -9.23 -9.00
N ILE A 15 7.00 -8.28 -8.11
CA ILE A 15 6.14 -8.01 -6.94
C ILE A 15 4.75 -7.58 -7.39
N VAL A 16 4.64 -6.69 -8.37
CA VAL A 16 3.36 -6.24 -8.93
C VAL A 16 2.58 -7.40 -9.55
N LEU A 17 3.25 -8.30 -10.28
CA LEU A 17 2.62 -9.49 -10.86
C LEU A 17 2.08 -10.42 -9.76
N VAL A 18 2.92 -10.78 -8.79
CA VAL A 18 2.53 -11.66 -7.66
C VAL A 18 1.40 -11.02 -6.86
N SER A 19 1.49 -9.72 -6.56
CA SER A 19 0.42 -8.98 -5.88
C SER A 19 -0.89 -9.01 -6.67
N THR A 20 -0.83 -8.90 -7.99
CA THR A 20 -2.03 -8.97 -8.85
C THR A 20 -2.68 -10.35 -8.78
N VAL A 21 -1.88 -11.43 -8.78
CA VAL A 21 -2.39 -12.81 -8.64
C VAL A 21 -3.02 -13.03 -7.26
N VAL A 22 -2.38 -12.57 -6.19
CA VAL A 22 -2.90 -12.70 -4.80
C VAL A 22 -4.13 -11.81 -4.58
N PHE A 23 -4.25 -10.71 -5.32
CA PHE A 23 -5.40 -9.82 -5.23
C PHE A 23 -6.69 -10.46 -5.75
N ILE A 24 -6.61 -11.46 -6.65
CA ILE A 24 -7.79 -12.19 -7.15
C ILE A 24 -8.51 -12.91 -6.00
N PRO A 25 -7.89 -13.82 -5.23
CA PRO A 25 -8.57 -14.43 -4.09
C PRO A 25 -8.97 -13.41 -3.02
N TYR A 26 -8.20 -12.33 -2.82
CA TYR A 26 -8.59 -11.25 -1.92
C TYR A 26 -9.95 -10.65 -2.28
N LEU A 27 -10.25 -10.46 -3.56
CA LEU A 27 -11.53 -9.92 -4.03
C LEU A 27 -12.66 -10.95 -3.98
N LEU A 28 -12.38 -12.24 -4.21
CA LEU A 28 -13.40 -13.27 -4.31
C LEU A 28 -13.81 -13.83 -2.95
N LEU A 29 -12.86 -13.95 -2.02
CA LEU A 29 -13.10 -14.58 -0.72
C LEU A 29 -14.22 -13.95 0.10
N PRO A 30 -14.41 -12.64 0.17
CA PRO A 30 -15.52 -12.07 0.94
C PRO A 30 -16.90 -12.57 0.47
N GLY A 31 -17.11 -12.67 -0.83
CA GLY A 31 -18.35 -13.19 -1.41
C GLY A 31 -18.56 -14.68 -1.13
N LEU A 32 -17.49 -15.46 -1.19
CA LEU A 32 -17.53 -16.89 -0.89
C LEU A 32 -17.70 -17.14 0.61
N ASP A 33 -16.87 -16.51 1.44
CA ASP A 33 -16.80 -16.72 2.88
C ASP A 33 -18.05 -16.19 3.61
N ALA A 34 -18.32 -14.91 3.52
CA ALA A 34 -19.37 -14.26 4.31
C ALA A 34 -20.78 -14.43 3.70
N VAL A 35 -20.89 -14.59 2.36
CA VAL A 35 -22.20 -14.64 1.70
C VAL A 35 -22.56 -16.05 1.27
N ARG A 36 -21.71 -16.71 0.44
CA ARG A 36 -22.07 -18.00 -0.18
C ARG A 36 -22.06 -19.16 0.80
N TYR A 37 -20.96 -19.32 1.55
CA TYR A 37 -20.75 -20.46 2.43
C TYR A 37 -20.96 -20.14 3.91
N ARG A 38 -20.91 -18.85 4.28
CA ARG A 38 -21.07 -18.34 5.65
C ARG A 38 -20.11 -19.00 6.65
N TRP A 39 -18.85 -19.19 6.23
CA TRP A 39 -17.79 -19.70 7.11
C TRP A 39 -17.42 -18.73 8.21
N SER A 40 -17.53 -17.41 7.92
CA SER A 40 -17.28 -16.35 8.85
C SER A 40 -18.49 -15.42 8.97
N SER A 41 -18.63 -14.82 10.15
CA SER A 41 -19.55 -13.73 10.38
C SER A 41 -19.01 -12.79 11.44
N VAL A 42 -19.35 -11.52 11.36
CA VAL A 42 -19.02 -10.52 12.38
C VAL A 42 -20.28 -9.76 12.77
N SER A 43 -20.30 -9.21 13.98
CA SER A 43 -21.41 -8.37 14.40
C SER A 43 -21.49 -7.07 13.61
N LEU A 44 -22.67 -6.46 13.52
CA LEU A 44 -22.85 -5.18 12.84
C LEU A 44 -21.90 -4.11 13.36
N HIS A 45 -21.66 -4.04 14.67
CA HIS A 45 -20.74 -3.07 15.26
C HIS A 45 -19.30 -3.25 14.73
N VAL A 46 -18.83 -4.49 14.60
CA VAL A 46 -17.51 -4.80 14.05
C VAL A 46 -17.46 -4.41 12.57
N SER A 47 -18.50 -4.72 11.78
CA SER A 47 -18.58 -4.26 10.39
C SER A 47 -18.53 -2.74 10.27
N MET A 48 -19.23 -2.00 11.15
CA MET A 48 -19.18 -0.52 11.16
C MET A 48 -17.77 0.01 11.43
N ILE A 49 -17.02 -0.62 12.34
CA ILE A 49 -15.59 -0.30 12.57
C ILE A 49 -14.79 -0.55 11.30
N GLY A 50 -15.02 -1.67 10.60
CA GLY A 50 -14.41 -1.96 9.31
C GLY A 50 -14.69 -0.87 8.26
N PHE A 51 -15.96 -0.44 8.12
CA PHE A 51 -16.32 0.66 7.21
C PHE A 51 -15.67 1.98 7.59
N ALA A 52 -15.60 2.32 8.88
CA ALA A 52 -14.88 3.51 9.34
C ALA A 52 -13.39 3.43 8.97
N GLY A 53 -12.77 2.25 9.11
CA GLY A 53 -11.39 1.99 8.68
C GLY A 53 -11.20 2.15 7.17
N VAL A 54 -12.14 1.67 6.35
CA VAL A 54 -12.13 1.89 4.89
C VAL A 54 -12.14 3.39 4.56
N ILE A 55 -13.06 4.14 5.17
CA ILE A 55 -13.15 5.60 4.96
C ILE A 55 -11.85 6.28 5.37
N GLY A 56 -11.31 5.98 6.55
CA GLY A 56 -10.03 6.54 7.02
C GLY A 56 -8.87 6.23 6.09
N SER A 57 -8.81 4.99 5.58
CA SER A 57 -7.80 4.56 4.61
C SER A 57 -7.89 5.34 3.30
N LEU A 58 -9.10 5.54 2.78
CA LEU A 58 -9.34 6.30 1.55
C LEU A 58 -9.01 7.79 1.73
N LEU A 59 -9.33 8.37 2.88
CA LEU A 59 -8.95 9.75 3.18
C LEU A 59 -7.44 9.93 3.24
N LEU A 60 -6.71 9.00 3.88
CA LEU A 60 -5.25 9.02 3.88
C LEU A 60 -4.69 8.83 2.47
N PHE A 61 -5.23 7.88 1.71
CA PHE A 61 -4.83 7.65 0.32
C PHE A 61 -5.02 8.90 -0.55
N PHE A 62 -6.15 9.57 -0.42
CA PHE A 62 -6.43 10.83 -1.12
C PHE A 62 -5.47 11.95 -0.71
N ALA A 63 -5.16 12.08 0.60
CA ALA A 63 -4.18 13.05 1.08
C ALA A 63 -2.79 12.80 0.46
N VAL A 64 -2.39 11.53 0.31
CA VAL A 64 -1.14 11.14 -0.36
C VAL A 64 -1.17 11.51 -1.85
N LEU A 65 -2.28 11.22 -2.55
CA LEU A 65 -2.42 11.57 -3.99
C LEU A 65 -2.31 13.08 -4.23
N ARG A 66 -2.84 13.90 -3.33
CA ARG A 66 -2.77 15.37 -3.45
C ARG A 66 -1.34 15.90 -3.30
N GLU A 67 -0.54 15.27 -2.46
CA GLU A 67 0.83 15.72 -2.17
C GLU A 67 1.83 15.24 -3.21
N ASN A 68 1.66 14.03 -3.75
CA ASN A 68 2.68 13.38 -4.57
C ASN A 68 2.23 13.19 -6.02
N ALA A 69 2.67 14.11 -6.88
CA ALA A 69 2.43 14.06 -8.32
C ALA A 69 3.24 12.98 -9.06
N TYR A 70 4.22 12.35 -8.39
CA TYR A 70 5.10 11.33 -8.99
C TYR A 70 4.66 9.90 -8.73
N LEU A 71 3.50 9.69 -8.09
CA LEU A 71 2.99 8.36 -7.85
C LEU A 71 2.82 7.59 -9.15
N SER A 72 3.38 6.40 -9.19
CA SER A 72 3.34 5.50 -10.33
C SER A 72 3.07 4.08 -9.87
N ARG A 73 2.50 3.25 -10.76
CA ARG A 73 2.29 1.83 -10.51
C ARG A 73 3.61 1.09 -10.27
N PHE A 74 4.68 1.52 -10.94
CA PHE A 74 6.01 0.92 -10.84
C PHE A 74 6.99 1.87 -10.18
N VAL A 75 7.96 1.31 -9.47
CA VAL A 75 9.05 2.08 -8.88
C VAL A 75 9.99 2.56 -9.98
N GLU A 76 10.01 3.88 -10.18
CA GLU A 76 10.82 4.56 -11.17
C GLU A 76 11.17 5.98 -10.74
N ILE A 77 12.31 6.47 -11.15
CA ILE A 77 12.66 7.88 -11.02
C ILE A 77 12.24 8.62 -12.28
N GLN A 78 11.24 9.50 -12.17
CA GLN A 78 10.67 10.26 -13.29
C GLN A 78 11.50 11.51 -13.59
N LYS A 79 12.77 11.35 -14.03
CA LYS A 79 13.70 12.44 -14.30
C LYS A 79 13.12 13.47 -15.27
N GLU A 80 12.41 13.01 -16.29
CA GLU A 80 11.77 13.87 -17.31
C GLU A 80 10.73 14.83 -16.71
N LYS A 81 10.13 14.47 -15.56
CA LYS A 81 9.18 15.30 -14.82
C LYS A 81 9.82 16.08 -13.68
N GLY A 82 11.16 16.09 -13.61
CA GLY A 82 11.87 16.76 -12.51
C GLY A 82 11.51 16.18 -11.13
N HIS A 83 11.51 14.84 -11.01
CA HIS A 83 11.13 14.14 -9.77
C HIS A 83 11.90 14.68 -8.57
N LYS A 84 11.18 15.19 -7.58
CA LYS A 84 11.71 15.75 -6.33
C LYS A 84 11.16 14.98 -5.13
N VAL A 85 11.92 15.00 -4.04
CA VAL A 85 11.48 14.41 -2.77
C VAL A 85 10.31 15.22 -2.20
N ILE A 86 9.20 14.53 -1.94
CA ILE A 86 8.03 15.12 -1.28
C ILE A 86 8.22 14.96 0.24
N THR A 87 8.10 16.10 0.95
CA THR A 87 8.32 16.18 2.40
C THR A 87 7.14 16.78 3.16
N THR A 88 6.02 17.04 2.46
CA THR A 88 4.81 17.67 2.99
C THR A 88 3.69 16.68 3.25
N GLY A 89 2.62 17.12 3.89
CA GLY A 89 1.46 16.28 4.19
C GLY A 89 1.81 15.01 4.96
N PRO A 90 1.27 13.84 4.58
CA PRO A 90 1.56 12.56 5.24
C PRO A 90 3.05 12.16 5.21
N TYR A 91 3.83 12.66 4.25
CA TYR A 91 5.26 12.41 4.12
C TYR A 91 6.12 13.04 5.23
N ARG A 92 5.54 13.90 6.08
CA ARG A 92 6.21 14.41 7.29
C ARG A 92 6.38 13.35 8.38
N TYR A 93 5.51 12.34 8.38
CA TYR A 93 5.43 11.35 9.46
C TYR A 93 6.10 10.04 9.09
N VAL A 94 5.86 9.58 7.86
CA VAL A 94 6.43 8.34 7.32
C VAL A 94 6.83 8.53 5.86
N ARG A 95 7.82 7.76 5.39
CA ARG A 95 8.34 7.90 4.03
C ARG A 95 7.43 7.31 2.95
N HIS A 96 6.63 6.30 3.31
CA HIS A 96 5.76 5.59 2.37
C HIS A 96 4.28 5.56 2.83
N PRO A 97 3.65 6.74 2.98
CA PRO A 97 2.29 6.82 3.52
C PRO A 97 1.23 6.17 2.62
N MET A 98 1.50 6.01 1.32
CA MET A 98 0.62 5.28 0.41
C MET A 98 0.48 3.81 0.82
N TYR A 99 1.60 3.14 1.16
CA TYR A 99 1.53 1.75 1.62
C TYR A 99 0.86 1.62 2.98
N VAL A 100 1.00 2.62 3.85
CA VAL A 100 0.23 2.67 5.10
C VAL A 100 -1.27 2.67 4.81
N ALA A 101 -1.73 3.56 3.93
CA ALA A 101 -3.14 3.63 3.54
C ALA A 101 -3.64 2.31 2.93
N LEU A 102 -2.85 1.70 2.03
CA LEU A 102 -3.20 0.42 1.40
C LEU A 102 -3.25 -0.73 2.41
N ILE A 103 -2.32 -0.81 3.35
CA ILE A 103 -2.33 -1.84 4.41
C ILE A 103 -3.57 -1.67 5.29
N PHE A 104 -3.89 -0.47 5.74
CA PHE A 104 -5.13 -0.22 6.49
C PHE A 104 -6.36 -0.64 5.69
N LEU A 105 -6.42 -0.32 4.39
CA LEU A 105 -7.51 -0.70 3.52
C LEU A 105 -7.65 -2.23 3.41
N LEU A 106 -6.52 -2.95 3.23
CA LEU A 106 -6.49 -4.41 3.13
C LEU A 106 -7.06 -5.12 4.35
N TYR A 107 -6.90 -4.56 5.55
CA TYR A 107 -7.46 -5.15 6.76
C TYR A 107 -8.87 -4.63 7.09
N SER A 108 -9.20 -3.42 6.69
CA SER A 108 -10.51 -2.83 6.95
C SER A 108 -11.62 -3.48 6.12
N ILE A 109 -11.35 -3.82 4.86
CA ILE A 109 -12.34 -4.46 3.96
C ILE A 109 -12.82 -5.83 4.48
N PRO A 110 -11.97 -6.79 4.87
CA PRO A 110 -12.41 -8.04 5.47
C PRO A 110 -13.29 -7.85 6.71
N ILE A 111 -12.94 -6.91 7.58
CA ILE A 111 -13.73 -6.58 8.77
C ILE A 111 -15.09 -6.02 8.37
N ALA A 112 -15.13 -5.07 7.43
CA ALA A 112 -16.36 -4.47 6.94
C ALA A 112 -17.32 -5.49 6.32
N LEU A 113 -16.76 -6.45 5.58
CA LEU A 113 -17.52 -7.48 4.86
C LEU A 113 -17.76 -8.76 5.67
N GLY A 114 -17.19 -8.87 6.87
CA GLY A 114 -17.37 -10.03 7.74
C GLY A 114 -16.64 -11.30 7.28
N SER A 115 -15.55 -11.16 6.53
CA SER A 115 -14.79 -12.29 5.98
C SER A 115 -13.45 -12.47 6.66
N LEU A 116 -13.33 -13.46 7.54
CA LEU A 116 -12.08 -13.74 8.25
C LEU A 116 -11.05 -14.44 7.34
N TRP A 117 -11.48 -15.25 6.40
CA TRP A 117 -10.57 -15.93 5.46
C TRP A 117 -9.82 -14.96 4.55
N THR A 118 -10.40 -13.79 4.29
CA THR A 118 -9.75 -12.75 3.49
C THR A 118 -8.50 -12.14 4.16
N PHE A 119 -8.33 -12.33 5.49
CA PHE A 119 -7.10 -11.93 6.16
C PHE A 119 -5.87 -12.69 5.64
N ILE A 120 -6.02 -13.91 5.12
CA ILE A 120 -4.90 -14.69 4.56
C ILE A 120 -4.27 -13.95 3.36
N PRO A 121 -5.00 -13.70 2.26
CA PRO A 121 -4.41 -12.93 1.15
C PRO A 121 -4.07 -11.49 1.53
N ALA A 122 -4.80 -10.84 2.45
CA ALA A 122 -4.46 -9.51 2.96
C ALA A 122 -3.06 -9.50 3.60
N THR A 123 -2.74 -10.51 4.41
CA THR A 123 -1.43 -10.65 5.05
C THR A 123 -0.33 -10.89 4.02
N VAL A 124 -0.57 -11.76 3.03
CA VAL A 124 0.40 -11.98 1.93
C VAL A 124 0.67 -10.68 1.16
N LEU A 125 -0.38 -9.91 0.81
CA LEU A 125 -0.24 -8.61 0.15
C LEU A 125 0.54 -7.60 1.02
N THR A 126 0.27 -7.59 2.32
CA THR A 126 1.01 -6.73 3.27
C THR A 126 2.49 -7.06 3.31
N LEU A 127 2.85 -8.35 3.35
CA LEU A 127 4.25 -8.77 3.30
C LEU A 127 4.94 -8.34 1.99
N LEU A 128 4.23 -8.47 0.86
CA LEU A 128 4.73 -7.98 -0.44
C LEU A 128 4.94 -6.44 -0.42
N PHE A 129 4.03 -5.68 0.21
CA PHE A 129 4.18 -4.23 0.35
C PHE A 129 5.35 -3.86 1.29
N VAL A 130 5.59 -4.61 2.36
CA VAL A 130 6.76 -4.40 3.24
C VAL A 130 8.06 -4.61 2.45
N VAL A 131 8.17 -5.71 1.70
CA VAL A 131 9.34 -5.97 0.85
C VAL A 131 9.50 -4.87 -0.20
N ARG A 132 8.40 -4.50 -0.87
CA ARG A 132 8.39 -3.44 -1.87
C ARG A 132 8.85 -2.10 -1.29
N THR A 133 8.31 -1.72 -0.13
CA THR A 133 8.73 -0.52 0.60
C THR A 133 10.24 -0.50 0.86
N TYR A 134 10.81 -1.61 1.31
CA TYR A 134 12.25 -1.71 1.56
C TYR A 134 13.08 -1.50 0.29
N LEU A 135 12.69 -2.15 -0.81
CA LEU A 135 13.41 -2.06 -2.09
C LEU A 135 13.24 -0.69 -2.75
N GLU A 136 12.05 -0.09 -2.65
CA GLU A 136 11.77 1.26 -3.12
C GLU A 136 12.57 2.30 -2.35
N ASP A 137 12.55 2.25 -1.01
CA ASP A 137 13.32 3.14 -0.14
C ASP A 137 14.82 3.10 -0.49
N LYS A 138 15.36 1.90 -0.71
CA LYS A 138 16.74 1.69 -1.14
C LYS A 138 17.03 2.27 -2.54
N THR A 139 16.07 2.16 -3.45
CA THR A 139 16.19 2.72 -4.81
C THR A 139 16.17 4.24 -4.76
N LEU A 140 15.22 4.83 -4.02
CA LEU A 140 15.11 6.27 -3.86
C LEU A 140 16.35 6.88 -3.19
N SER A 141 16.90 6.23 -2.17
CA SER A 141 18.14 6.67 -1.50
C SER A 141 19.36 6.69 -2.43
N ARG A 142 19.37 5.88 -3.47
CA ARG A 142 20.50 5.79 -4.43
C ARG A 142 20.33 6.67 -5.66
N GLU A 143 19.10 6.91 -6.07
CA GLU A 143 18.81 7.46 -7.40
C GLU A 143 18.05 8.79 -7.37
N LEU A 144 17.51 9.22 -6.22
CA LEU A 144 16.75 10.47 -6.09
C LEU A 144 17.53 11.47 -5.23
N ASP A 145 17.95 12.57 -5.84
CA ASP A 145 18.68 13.63 -5.15
C ASP A 145 17.89 14.19 -3.96
N GLY A 146 18.57 14.32 -2.82
CA GLY A 146 17.97 14.84 -1.59
C GLY A 146 17.18 13.82 -0.76
N TYR A 147 16.97 12.58 -1.25
CA TYR A 147 16.23 11.57 -0.50
C TYR A 147 16.99 11.12 0.77
N GLU A 148 18.30 11.00 0.72
CA GLU A 148 19.11 10.65 1.89
C GLU A 148 18.97 11.68 3.02
N ALA A 149 19.02 12.99 2.71
CA ALA A 149 18.77 14.05 3.68
C ALA A 149 17.34 13.98 4.27
N TYR A 150 16.36 13.56 3.47
CA TYR A 150 14.99 13.33 3.93
C TYR A 150 14.91 12.14 4.89
N THR A 151 15.62 11.02 4.64
CA THR A 151 15.63 9.86 5.56
C THR A 151 16.20 10.23 6.93
N GLY A 152 17.12 11.18 7.00
CA GLY A 152 17.65 11.72 8.26
C GLY A 152 16.59 12.47 9.09
N LYS A 153 15.60 13.10 8.43
CA LYS A 153 14.51 13.84 9.08
C LYS A 153 13.31 12.94 9.40
N VAL A 154 12.92 12.07 8.48
CA VAL A 154 11.78 11.15 8.64
C VAL A 154 12.30 9.72 8.73
N LYS A 155 12.44 9.23 9.96
CA LYS A 155 13.10 7.96 10.27
C LYS A 155 12.27 6.73 9.87
N TYR A 156 10.94 6.83 9.92
CA TYR A 156 10.05 5.69 9.76
C TYR A 156 9.62 5.50 8.30
N ARG A 157 9.63 4.25 7.83
CA ARG A 157 9.14 3.89 6.49
C ARG A 157 7.63 3.81 6.44
N LEU A 158 7.03 3.04 7.35
CA LEU A 158 5.58 2.76 7.38
C LEU A 158 4.95 3.22 8.70
N PHE A 159 5.39 2.68 9.83
CA PHE A 159 4.75 2.92 11.12
C PHE A 159 5.72 3.60 12.09
N PRO A 160 5.35 4.77 12.64
CA PRO A 160 6.15 5.45 13.65
C PRO A 160 6.43 4.54 14.84
N GLY A 161 7.70 4.48 15.26
CA GLY A 161 8.14 3.65 16.38
C GLY A 161 8.41 2.18 16.06
N ILE A 162 8.04 1.67 14.87
CA ILE A 162 8.22 0.26 14.50
C ILE A 162 9.29 0.14 13.41
N TRP A 163 9.09 0.80 12.29
CA TRP A 163 9.97 0.64 11.11
C TRP A 163 9.90 1.82 10.14
#